data_0a32caddefc7fe1fc9fbab7900d7f428
#
_entry.id   0a32caddefc7fe1fc9fbab7900d7f428
#
_cell.length_a   1.000
_cell.length_b   1.000
_cell.length_c   1.000
_cell.angle_alpha   90.00
_cell.angle_beta   90.00
_cell.angle_gamma   90.00
#
_symmetry.space_group_name_H-M   'P 1'
#
loop_
_entity.id
_entity.type
_entity.pdbx_description
1 polymer ?
#
loop_
_entity_poly.entity_id
_entity_poly.type
_entity_poly.pdbx_seq_one_letter_code
_entity_poly.pdbx_strand_id
1 'polypeptide(L)'
;MNNYIKHIVEEFDFNAVNKQKKNITYKPAIDDMILNKILSIDRNKLYLYDKGTILTSEELNYLKSRINSHEYGIFRIYDNDDLPKLLWLFVDIAGNNCDLNCIDVSGITNMSFLFKIYGKHFNGDISKWNVSNVTNMQAMFSDTDFNGDIS
;
A
#
# COMPACT_ATOMS: atom_id res chain seq x y z
N MET A 1 2.78 18.81 6.07
CA MET A 1 3.88 17.81 5.98
C MET A 1 4.94 18.15 7.00
N ASN A 2 5.49 17.15 7.65
CA ASN A 2 6.59 17.35 8.58
C ASN A 2 7.84 17.87 7.84
N ASN A 3 8.46 18.96 8.32
CA ASN A 3 9.65 19.55 7.70
C ASN A 3 10.84 18.59 7.63
N TYR A 4 10.96 17.69 8.59
CA TYR A 4 12.01 16.66 8.60
C TYR A 4 11.85 15.69 7.43
N ILE A 5 10.65 15.22 7.16
CA ILE A 5 10.35 14.32 6.04
C ILE A 5 10.61 15.02 4.71
N LYS A 6 10.18 16.29 4.57
CA LYS A 6 10.43 17.08 3.37
C LYS A 6 11.93 17.22 3.08
N HIS A 7 12.75 17.49 4.11
CA HIS A 7 14.20 17.62 3.97
C HIS A 7 14.84 16.32 3.48
N ILE A 8 14.42 15.17 4.03
CA ILE A 8 14.91 13.85 3.60
C ILE A 8 14.57 13.59 2.13
N VAL A 9 13.37 13.92 1.70
CA VAL A 9 12.93 13.74 0.30
C VAL A 9 13.78 14.58 -0.65
N GLU A 10 14.08 15.83 -0.30
CA GLU A 10 14.91 16.73 -1.12
C GLU A 10 16.34 16.20 -1.30
N GLU A 11 16.87 15.47 -0.31
CA GLU A 11 18.21 14.88 -0.36
C GLU A 11 18.25 13.51 -1.02
N PHE A 12 17.08 12.85 -1.21
CA PHE A 12 17.03 11.51 -1.76
C PHE A 12 16.97 11.53 -3.29
N ASP A 13 17.92 10.85 -3.93
CA ASP A 13 17.99 10.75 -5.38
C ASP A 13 17.24 9.51 -5.88
N PHE A 14 15.98 9.69 -6.29
CA PHE A 14 15.16 8.62 -6.85
C PHE A 14 15.72 8.06 -8.17
N ASN A 15 16.42 8.89 -8.96
CA ASN A 15 17.04 8.43 -10.20
C ASN A 15 18.17 7.45 -9.93
N ALA A 16 18.99 7.70 -8.90
CA ALA A 16 20.03 6.79 -8.49
C ALA A 16 19.46 5.44 -8.05
N VAL A 17 18.33 5.44 -7.31
CA VAL A 17 17.63 4.22 -6.92
C VAL A 17 17.21 3.42 -8.15
N ASN A 18 16.61 4.06 -9.15
CA ASN A 18 16.13 3.39 -10.36
C ASN A 18 17.27 2.82 -11.22
N LYS A 19 18.43 3.48 -11.23
CA LYS A 19 19.62 3.01 -11.98
C LYS A 19 20.32 1.83 -11.33
N GLN A 20 20.25 1.72 -10.01
CA GLN A 20 20.97 0.71 -9.22
C GLN A 20 20.03 -0.33 -8.64
N LYS A 21 19.24 -0.98 -9.47
CA LYS A 21 18.19 -1.92 -9.04
C LYS A 21 18.69 -3.05 -8.11
N LYS A 22 19.97 -3.46 -8.23
CA LYS A 22 20.54 -4.55 -7.42
C LYS A 22 21.01 -4.08 -6.03
N ASN A 23 21.24 -2.78 -5.85
CA ASN A 23 21.85 -2.21 -4.64
C ASN A 23 20.97 -1.13 -4.00
N ILE A 24 19.64 -1.22 -4.19
CA ILE A 24 18.69 -0.27 -3.63
C ILE A 24 18.75 -0.35 -2.11
N THR A 25 19.07 0.78 -1.47
CA THR A 25 18.95 0.94 -0.02
C THR A 25 17.65 1.66 0.28
N TYR A 26 16.75 0.95 0.97
CA TYR A 26 15.47 1.51 1.37
C TYR A 26 15.62 2.34 2.65
N LYS A 27 14.94 3.50 2.68
CA LYS A 27 14.98 4.41 3.82
C LYS A 27 13.61 4.50 4.47
N PRO A 28 13.46 4.09 5.75
CA PRO A 28 12.16 4.13 6.44
C PRO A 28 11.49 5.50 6.44
N ALA A 29 12.26 6.58 6.51
CA ALA A 29 11.71 7.94 6.48
C ALA A 29 11.05 8.28 5.12
N ILE A 30 11.56 7.72 4.01
CA ILE A 30 10.94 7.87 2.69
C ILE A 30 9.64 7.06 2.63
N ASP A 31 9.63 5.85 3.19
CA ASP A 31 8.41 5.04 3.29
C ASP A 31 7.32 5.79 4.04
N ASP A 32 7.65 6.40 5.18
CA ASP A 32 6.71 7.16 5.99
C ASP A 32 6.19 8.40 5.25
N MET A 33 7.04 9.08 4.50
CA MET A 33 6.64 10.24 3.71
C MET A 33 5.63 9.85 2.62
N ILE A 34 5.90 8.76 1.90
CA ILE A 34 4.99 8.25 0.87
C ILE A 34 3.67 7.81 1.50
N LEU A 35 3.74 7.08 2.61
CA LEU A 35 2.55 6.66 3.37
C LEU A 35 1.69 7.87 3.75
N ASN A 36 2.29 8.91 4.32
CA ASN A 36 1.56 10.11 4.74
C ASN A 36 0.88 10.82 3.58
N LYS A 37 1.50 10.85 2.40
CA LYS A 37 0.85 11.38 1.19
C LYS A 37 -0.41 10.59 0.83
N ILE A 38 -0.34 9.26 0.89
CA ILE A 38 -1.48 8.39 0.58
C ILE A 38 -2.58 8.56 1.63
N LEU A 39 -2.22 8.62 2.92
CA LEU A 39 -3.18 8.74 4.01
C LEU A 39 -3.90 10.10 4.04
N SER A 40 -3.35 11.12 3.39
CA SER A 40 -3.98 12.44 3.30
C SER A 40 -5.21 12.47 2.38
N ILE A 41 -5.44 11.41 1.61
CA ILE A 41 -6.54 11.32 0.65
C ILE A 41 -7.85 11.06 1.40
N ASP A 42 -8.96 11.65 0.93
CA ASP A 42 -10.29 11.30 1.42
C ASP A 42 -10.73 9.97 0.79
N ARG A 43 -10.92 8.93 1.62
CA ARG A 43 -11.35 7.61 1.17
C ARG A 43 -12.63 7.65 0.32
N ASN A 44 -13.57 8.52 0.66
CA ASN A 44 -14.85 8.61 -0.03
C ASN A 44 -14.75 9.28 -1.39
N LYS A 45 -13.59 9.85 -1.72
CA LYS A 45 -13.33 10.56 -2.97
C LYS A 45 -12.21 9.94 -3.80
N LEU A 46 -11.87 8.66 -3.56
CA LEU A 46 -10.79 7.99 -4.30
C LEU A 46 -10.98 8.07 -5.81
N TYR A 47 -12.23 7.96 -6.28
CA TYR A 47 -12.56 8.03 -7.70
C TYR A 47 -12.25 9.38 -8.36
N LEU A 48 -12.05 10.44 -7.57
CA LEU A 48 -11.73 11.78 -8.06
C LEU A 48 -10.22 12.00 -8.24
N TYR A 49 -9.38 11.14 -7.65
CA TYR A 49 -7.94 11.32 -7.66
C TYR A 49 -7.31 10.64 -8.88
N ASP A 50 -6.40 11.35 -9.52
CA ASP A 50 -5.43 10.76 -10.42
C ASP A 50 -4.20 10.35 -9.59
N LYS A 51 -3.83 9.09 -9.66
CA LYS A 51 -2.70 8.53 -8.89
C LYS A 51 -1.39 9.25 -9.18
N GLY A 52 -1.20 9.72 -10.42
CA GLY A 52 -0.03 10.49 -10.83
C GLY A 52 0.04 11.89 -10.21
N THR A 53 -1.04 12.39 -9.61
CA THR A 53 -1.03 13.69 -8.92
C THR A 53 -0.72 13.55 -7.43
N ILE A 54 -0.86 12.36 -6.87
CA ILE A 54 -0.60 12.08 -5.45
C ILE A 54 0.88 11.83 -5.21
N LEU A 55 1.48 11.00 -6.05
CA LEU A 55 2.89 10.67 -6.01
C LEU A 55 3.54 11.01 -7.36
N THR A 56 4.79 11.42 -7.32
CA THR A 56 5.58 11.61 -8.54
C THR A 56 5.90 10.25 -9.19
N SER A 57 6.36 10.26 -10.44
CA SER A 57 6.77 9.03 -11.13
C SER A 57 7.88 8.31 -10.38
N GLU A 58 8.83 9.05 -9.83
CA GLU A 58 9.92 8.51 -9.02
C GLU A 58 9.41 7.87 -7.74
N GLU A 59 8.47 8.53 -7.05
CA GLU A 59 7.84 7.99 -5.84
C GLU A 59 7.03 6.72 -6.14
N LEU A 60 6.30 6.68 -7.25
CA LEU A 60 5.57 5.49 -7.69
C LEU A 60 6.51 4.33 -7.98
N ASN A 61 7.63 4.57 -8.66
CA ASN A 61 8.64 3.55 -8.94
C ASN A 61 9.29 3.03 -7.65
N TYR A 62 9.60 3.92 -6.73
CA TYR A 62 10.14 3.54 -5.42
C TYR A 62 9.14 2.67 -4.64
N LEU A 63 7.87 3.09 -4.59
CA LEU A 63 6.80 2.34 -3.91
C LEU A 63 6.62 0.95 -4.52
N LYS A 64 6.64 0.84 -5.84
CA LYS A 64 6.57 -0.44 -6.54
C LYS A 64 7.73 -1.36 -6.14
N SER A 65 8.95 -0.82 -6.03
CA SER A 65 10.12 -1.56 -5.56
C SER A 65 9.94 -2.05 -4.12
N ARG A 66 9.33 -1.24 -3.26
CA ARG A 66 9.05 -1.65 -1.87
C ARG A 66 8.02 -2.76 -1.81
N ILE A 67 6.94 -2.67 -2.58
CA ILE A 67 5.93 -3.73 -2.65
C ILE A 67 6.57 -5.04 -3.14
N ASN A 68 7.41 -4.97 -4.17
CA ASN A 68 8.07 -6.14 -4.77
C ASN A 68 9.30 -6.64 -3.99
N SER A 69 9.70 -5.97 -2.92
CA SER A 69 10.82 -6.42 -2.08
C SER A 69 10.49 -7.65 -1.23
N HIS A 70 9.20 -7.98 -1.11
CA HIS A 70 8.68 -9.07 -0.27
C HIS A 70 9.00 -8.91 1.21
N GLU A 71 9.25 -7.69 1.68
CA GLU A 71 9.37 -7.38 3.09
C GLU A 71 7.98 -7.23 3.71
N TYR A 72 7.85 -7.62 4.99
CA TYR A 72 6.58 -7.59 5.71
C TYR A 72 6.47 -6.38 6.62
N GLY A 73 5.25 -5.82 6.70
CA GLY A 73 4.94 -4.82 7.71
C GLY A 73 5.65 -3.47 7.57
N ILE A 74 6.03 -3.08 6.36
CA ILE A 74 6.73 -1.82 6.09
C ILE A 74 5.80 -0.61 6.33
N PHE A 75 4.56 -0.71 5.85
CA PHE A 75 3.57 0.37 5.90
C PHE A 75 2.55 0.05 6.99
N ARG A 76 2.71 0.70 8.14
CA ARG A 76 1.85 0.45 9.29
C ARG A 76 0.68 1.43 9.31
N ILE A 77 -0.54 0.89 9.42
CA ILE A 77 -1.77 1.67 9.48
C ILE A 77 -2.58 1.29 10.71
N TYR A 78 -3.39 2.24 11.20
CA TYR A 78 -4.17 2.07 12.43
C TYR A 78 -5.66 2.34 12.20
N ASP A 79 -6.01 3.12 11.19
CA ASP A 79 -7.37 3.49 10.87
C ASP A 79 -7.93 2.57 9.79
N ASN A 80 -9.13 2.05 10.00
CA ASN A 80 -9.81 1.19 9.03
C ASN A 80 -9.98 1.87 7.67
N ASP A 81 -10.15 3.18 7.63
CA ASP A 81 -10.31 3.93 6.38
C ASP A 81 -9.01 4.07 5.59
N ASP A 82 -7.87 3.86 6.21
CA ASP A 82 -6.58 3.98 5.56
C ASP A 82 -6.25 2.75 4.69
N LEU A 83 -6.72 1.57 5.08
CA LEU A 83 -6.44 0.35 4.32
C LEU A 83 -6.96 0.40 2.88
N PRO A 84 -8.21 0.81 2.61
CA PRO A 84 -8.67 0.97 1.23
C PRO A 84 -7.85 1.96 0.40
N LYS A 85 -7.31 3.02 1.01
CA LYS A 85 -6.46 4.00 0.32
C LYS A 85 -5.17 3.34 -0.20
N LEU A 86 -4.51 2.54 0.64
CA LEU A 86 -3.31 1.82 0.24
C LEU A 86 -3.62 0.79 -0.84
N LEU A 87 -4.67 0.01 -0.68
CA LEU A 87 -5.04 -1.01 -1.65
C LEU A 87 -5.38 -0.41 -3.01
N TRP A 88 -6.11 0.71 -3.02
CA TRP A 88 -6.45 1.43 -4.24
C TRP A 88 -5.21 1.80 -5.07
N LEU A 89 -4.14 2.23 -4.39
CA LEU A 89 -2.90 2.59 -5.06
C LEU A 89 -2.03 1.37 -5.36
N PHE A 90 -1.83 0.49 -4.37
CA PHE A 90 -0.89 -0.64 -4.47
C PHE A 90 -1.31 -1.65 -5.53
N VAL A 91 -2.59 -1.98 -5.60
CA VAL A 91 -3.11 -2.92 -6.61
C VAL A 91 -2.97 -2.32 -8.02
N ASP A 92 -3.19 -1.02 -8.15
CA ASP A 92 -3.04 -0.35 -9.45
C ASP A 92 -1.60 -0.40 -9.97
N ILE A 93 -0.62 -0.11 -9.12
CA ILE A 93 0.78 -0.02 -9.55
C ILE A 93 1.48 -1.37 -9.61
N ALA A 94 1.03 -2.36 -8.84
CA ALA A 94 1.70 -3.67 -8.72
C ALA A 94 0.86 -4.84 -9.27
N GLY A 95 -0.39 -4.60 -9.65
CA GLY A 95 -1.25 -5.59 -10.29
C GLY A 95 -2.12 -6.40 -9.34
N ASN A 96 -3.05 -7.17 -9.92
CA ASN A 96 -4.06 -7.93 -9.17
C ASN A 96 -3.48 -9.11 -8.36
N ASN A 97 -2.26 -9.54 -8.65
CA ASN A 97 -1.60 -10.64 -7.96
C ASN A 97 -0.45 -10.15 -7.06
N CYS A 98 -0.42 -8.86 -6.75
CA CYS A 98 0.69 -8.28 -6.00
C CYS A 98 0.79 -8.82 -4.57
N ASP A 99 2.01 -8.74 -4.03
CA ASP A 99 2.28 -9.04 -2.62
C ASP A 99 1.89 -7.82 -1.77
N LEU A 100 0.87 -7.96 -0.94
CA LEU A 100 0.38 -6.91 -0.04
C LEU A 100 0.84 -7.10 1.41
N ASN A 101 1.74 -8.05 1.67
CA ASN A 101 2.24 -8.31 3.02
C ASN A 101 3.14 -7.19 3.55
N CYS A 102 3.55 -6.25 2.69
CA CYS A 102 4.24 -5.04 3.13
C CYS A 102 3.36 -4.12 3.98
N ILE A 103 2.05 -4.28 3.95
CA ILE A 103 1.12 -3.52 4.79
C ILE A 103 0.94 -4.23 6.11
N ASP A 104 1.23 -3.53 7.22
CA ASP A 104 0.95 -4.01 8.57
C ASP A 104 -0.49 -3.64 8.93
N VAL A 105 -1.35 -4.66 8.95
CA VAL A 105 -2.79 -4.51 9.22
C VAL A 105 -3.17 -4.89 10.66
N SER A 106 -2.19 -5.08 11.53
CA SER A 106 -2.44 -5.57 12.91
C SER A 106 -3.35 -4.64 13.73
N GLY A 107 -3.43 -3.35 13.39
CA GLY A 107 -4.30 -2.39 14.03
C GLY A 107 -5.70 -2.28 13.43
N ILE A 108 -6.01 -3.05 12.39
CA ILE A 108 -7.29 -2.98 11.68
C ILE A 108 -8.33 -3.89 12.33
N THR A 109 -9.53 -3.38 12.49
CA THR A 109 -10.66 -4.12 13.12
C THR A 109 -11.79 -4.44 12.15
N ASN A 110 -11.91 -3.73 11.03
CA ASN A 110 -12.98 -3.90 10.05
C ASN A 110 -12.39 -4.02 8.65
N MET A 111 -12.63 -5.18 8.01
CA MET A 111 -12.26 -5.48 6.63
C MET A 111 -13.47 -5.83 5.76
N SER A 112 -14.66 -5.38 6.17
CA SER A 112 -15.89 -5.67 5.41
C SER A 112 -15.81 -5.05 4.00
N PHE A 113 -16.20 -5.84 3.00
CA PHE A 113 -16.23 -5.46 1.59
C PHE A 113 -14.87 -5.00 1.01
N LEU A 114 -13.77 -5.31 1.70
CA LEU A 114 -12.46 -4.71 1.43
C LEU A 114 -11.99 -4.88 -0.02
N PHE A 115 -12.11 -6.08 -0.58
CA PHE A 115 -11.61 -6.37 -1.93
C PHE A 115 -12.69 -6.34 -3.01
N LYS A 116 -13.94 -6.12 -2.64
CA LYS A 116 -15.05 -6.11 -3.58
C LYS A 116 -14.91 -5.07 -4.69
N ILE A 117 -14.37 -3.89 -4.33
CA ILE A 117 -14.25 -2.76 -5.27
C ILE A 117 -13.16 -2.96 -6.33
N TYR A 118 -12.24 -3.92 -6.12
CA TYR A 118 -11.15 -4.19 -7.07
C TYR A 118 -11.54 -5.19 -8.16
N GLY A 119 -12.79 -5.62 -8.16
CA GLY A 119 -13.32 -6.52 -9.16
C GLY A 119 -12.89 -7.97 -8.96
N LYS A 120 -13.44 -8.81 -9.82
CA LYS A 120 -13.30 -10.27 -9.71
C LYS A 120 -11.88 -10.80 -9.95
N HIS A 121 -10.98 -9.99 -10.51
CA HIS A 121 -9.62 -10.45 -10.84
C HIS A 121 -8.61 -10.30 -9.70
N PHE A 122 -9.00 -9.70 -8.57
CA PHE A 122 -8.09 -9.56 -7.44
C PHE A 122 -7.72 -10.93 -6.86
N ASN A 123 -6.43 -11.21 -6.78
CA ASN A 123 -5.87 -12.41 -6.14
C ASN A 123 -4.46 -12.12 -5.58
N GLY A 124 -4.33 -11.04 -4.82
CA GLY A 124 -3.05 -10.65 -4.19
C GLY A 124 -2.68 -11.54 -3.02
N ASP A 125 -1.41 -11.50 -2.63
CA ASP A 125 -0.88 -12.26 -1.49
C ASP A 125 -1.02 -11.47 -0.20
N ILE A 126 -1.85 -11.96 0.71
CA ILE A 126 -2.08 -11.43 2.05
C ILE A 126 -1.78 -12.48 3.13
N SER A 127 -1.02 -13.53 2.80
CA SER A 127 -0.81 -14.69 3.65
C SER A 127 -0.10 -14.37 4.98
N LYS A 128 0.58 -13.22 5.08
CA LYS A 128 1.28 -12.79 6.29
C LYS A 128 0.53 -11.72 7.08
N TRP A 129 -0.67 -11.35 6.67
CA TRP A 129 -1.47 -10.39 7.41
C TRP A 129 -1.85 -10.93 8.78
N ASN A 130 -1.59 -10.14 9.83
CA ASN A 130 -2.09 -10.42 11.17
C ASN A 130 -3.48 -9.81 11.31
N VAL A 131 -4.51 -10.65 11.23
CA VAL A 131 -5.92 -10.25 11.29
C VAL A 131 -6.55 -10.56 12.65
N SER A 132 -5.73 -10.78 13.68
CA SER A 132 -6.22 -11.18 15.02
C SER A 132 -7.14 -10.14 15.68
N ASN A 133 -7.04 -8.88 15.28
CA ASN A 133 -7.88 -7.80 15.80
C ASN A 133 -9.10 -7.50 14.92
N VAL A 134 -9.25 -8.19 13.78
CA VAL A 134 -10.38 -7.95 12.87
C VAL A 134 -11.64 -8.62 13.45
N THR A 135 -12.69 -7.81 13.61
CA THR A 135 -13.99 -8.27 14.12
C THR A 135 -15.07 -8.33 13.04
N ASN A 136 -14.85 -7.72 11.87
CA ASN A 136 -15.80 -7.73 10.78
C ASN A 136 -15.08 -8.00 9.45
N MET A 137 -15.37 -9.14 8.84
CA MET A 137 -14.90 -9.56 7.51
C MET A 137 -16.04 -9.81 6.55
N GLN A 138 -17.22 -9.25 6.80
CA GLN A 138 -18.41 -9.47 5.97
C GLN A 138 -18.11 -9.12 4.51
N ALA A 139 -18.37 -10.05 3.60
CA ALA A 139 -18.23 -9.87 2.15
C ALA A 139 -16.84 -9.36 1.71
N MET A 140 -15.78 -9.65 2.49
CA MET A 140 -14.41 -9.17 2.22
C MET A 140 -13.92 -9.53 0.81
N PHE A 141 -14.24 -10.73 0.33
CA PHE A 141 -13.84 -11.25 -0.98
C PHE A 141 -15.01 -11.40 -1.93
N SER A 142 -16.14 -10.75 -1.66
CA SER A 142 -17.32 -10.80 -2.52
C SER A 142 -16.98 -10.36 -3.94
N ASP A 143 -17.43 -11.13 -4.92
CA ASP A 143 -17.22 -10.86 -6.35
C ASP A 143 -15.73 -10.84 -6.78
N THR A 144 -14.84 -11.54 -6.04
CA THR A 144 -13.43 -11.69 -6.41
C THR A 144 -13.09 -13.13 -6.77
N ASP A 145 -11.97 -13.32 -7.49
CA ASP A 145 -11.38 -14.64 -7.78
C ASP A 145 -10.38 -15.07 -6.71
N PHE A 146 -10.35 -14.39 -5.56
CA PHE A 146 -9.36 -14.65 -4.51
C PHE A 146 -9.36 -16.12 -4.08
N ASN A 147 -8.20 -16.75 -4.13
CA ASN A 147 -7.97 -18.14 -3.78
C ASN A 147 -6.67 -18.30 -2.96
N GLY A 148 -6.26 -17.25 -2.27
CA GLY A 148 -5.04 -17.24 -1.49
C GLY A 148 -5.21 -17.81 -0.09
N ASP A 149 -4.07 -17.93 0.62
CA ASP A 149 -4.02 -18.33 2.02
C ASP A 149 -4.36 -17.14 2.92
N ILE A 150 -5.32 -17.36 3.85
CA ILE A 150 -5.72 -16.38 4.85
C ILE A 150 -5.51 -16.89 6.28
N SER A 151 -4.87 -18.03 6.41
CA SER A 151 -4.58 -18.61 7.75
C SER A 151 -3.43 -17.83 8.48
#